data_353358877b43115747439060f102a5c8
#
_entry.id   353358877b43115747439060f102a5c8
#
_cell.length_a   1.000
_cell.length_b   1.000
_cell.length_c   1.000
_cell.angle_alpha   90.00
_cell.angle_beta   90.00
_cell.angle_gamma   90.00
#
_symmetry.space_group_name_H-M   'P 1'
#
loop_
_entity.id
_entity.type
_entity.pdbx_description
1 polymer ?
#
loop_
_entity_poly.entity_id
_entity_poly.type
_entity_poly.pdbx_seq_one_letter_code
_entity_poly.pdbx_strand_id
1 'polypeptide(L)'
;MRKLTVAILFALGLHGSAMAGLAEGANAYNARNYALALKEITPLAKAGNADAEHLLGLMYYMGRGVPRDYKQAFSWHYKAAVQGKADAQYVIGAMYYTGNAVPQDQKLAVQWFRKAAEQGHPDAQHALALMYRYHVAGMPQDLVIAYMLCNLAAANGHRNAIEQRASLVKQMTQEQIDEAQAMSRNWKPGTPLPTSSHTGGGGS
;
A
#
# COMPACT_ATOMS: atom_id res chain seq x y z
N MET A 1 36.10 14.39 -22.24
CA MET A 1 35.76 14.71 -20.83
C MET A 1 34.68 15.81 -20.66
N ARG A 2 34.58 16.86 -21.49
CA ARG A 2 33.56 17.92 -21.35
C ARG A 2 32.09 17.51 -21.56
N LYS A 3 31.82 16.46 -22.38
CA LYS A 3 30.42 16.01 -22.65
C LYS A 3 29.75 15.24 -21.51
N LEU A 4 30.54 14.53 -20.67
CA LEU A 4 29.99 13.81 -19.50
C LEU A 4 29.59 14.75 -18.37
N THR A 5 30.34 15.83 -18.15
CA THR A 5 30.08 16.81 -17.08
C THR A 5 28.78 17.60 -17.30
N VAL A 6 28.50 17.94 -18.58
CA VAL A 6 27.26 18.67 -18.94
C VAL A 6 26.01 17.78 -18.77
N ALA A 7 26.11 16.49 -19.10
CA ALA A 7 24.99 15.56 -18.94
C ALA A 7 24.63 15.32 -17.45
N ILE A 8 25.64 15.25 -16.57
CA ILE A 8 25.44 15.07 -15.13
C ILE A 8 24.82 16.32 -14.50
N LEU A 9 25.26 17.50 -14.87
CA LEU A 9 24.70 18.78 -14.41
C LEU A 9 23.26 18.99 -14.90
N PHE A 10 22.94 18.57 -16.13
CA PHE A 10 21.57 18.64 -16.66
C PHE A 10 20.64 17.63 -15.97
N ALA A 11 21.12 16.42 -15.67
CA ALA A 11 20.36 15.40 -14.92
C ALA A 11 20.09 15.85 -13.47
N LEU A 12 21.06 16.43 -12.78
CA LEU A 12 20.89 16.96 -11.42
C LEU A 12 19.93 18.16 -11.36
N GLY A 13 19.95 19.03 -12.37
CA GLY A 13 19.02 20.16 -12.48
C GLY A 13 17.58 19.73 -12.72
N LEU A 14 17.36 18.71 -13.56
CA LEU A 14 16.05 18.15 -13.83
C LEU A 14 15.46 17.41 -12.62
N HIS A 15 16.28 16.70 -11.84
CA HIS A 15 15.83 16.05 -10.61
C HIS A 15 15.45 17.07 -9.52
N GLY A 16 16.21 18.15 -9.39
CA GLY A 16 15.90 19.24 -8.45
C GLY A 16 14.57 19.93 -8.76
N SER A 17 14.32 20.24 -10.04
CA SER A 17 13.07 20.87 -10.47
C SER A 17 11.86 19.93 -10.35
N ALA A 18 12.03 18.63 -10.64
CA ALA A 18 10.98 17.64 -10.50
C ALA A 18 10.59 17.43 -9.03
N MET A 19 11.56 17.38 -8.11
CA MET A 19 11.30 17.29 -6.67
C MET A 19 10.60 18.54 -6.13
N ALA A 20 10.99 19.74 -6.60
CA ALA A 20 10.33 20.99 -6.23
C ALA A 20 8.87 21.01 -6.71
N GLY A 21 8.60 20.65 -7.96
CA GLY A 21 7.24 20.58 -8.51
C GLY A 21 6.36 19.53 -7.82
N LEU A 22 6.93 18.37 -7.42
CA LEU A 22 6.20 17.37 -6.65
C LEU A 22 5.79 17.90 -5.27
N ALA A 23 6.71 18.56 -4.56
CA ALA A 23 6.42 19.14 -3.25
C ALA A 23 5.37 20.27 -3.36
N GLU A 24 5.50 21.14 -4.37
CA GLU A 24 4.54 22.22 -4.63
C GLU A 24 3.15 21.67 -4.94
N GLY A 25 3.07 20.67 -5.82
CA GLY A 25 1.81 20.00 -6.17
C GLY A 25 1.15 19.32 -4.98
N ALA A 26 1.92 18.62 -4.14
CA ALA A 26 1.42 17.98 -2.93
C ALA A 26 0.92 19.02 -1.89
N ASN A 27 1.68 20.11 -1.70
CA ASN A 27 1.26 21.20 -0.82
C ASN A 27 -0.01 21.90 -1.34
N ALA A 28 -0.10 22.13 -2.64
CA ALA A 28 -1.29 22.67 -3.27
C ALA A 28 -2.52 21.76 -3.09
N TYR A 29 -2.34 20.45 -3.23
CA TYR A 29 -3.41 19.46 -2.98
C TYR A 29 -3.90 19.53 -1.54
N ASN A 30 -2.99 19.58 -0.56
CA ASN A 30 -3.32 19.68 0.85
C ASN A 30 -4.02 21.02 1.19
N ALA A 31 -3.60 22.09 0.54
CA ALA A 31 -4.24 23.42 0.64
C ALA A 31 -5.56 23.51 -0.16
N ARG A 32 -6.03 22.42 -0.78
CA ARG A 32 -7.22 22.33 -1.66
C ARG A 32 -7.14 23.24 -2.91
N ASN A 33 -5.96 23.70 -3.26
CA ASN A 33 -5.71 24.38 -4.54
C ASN A 33 -5.48 23.33 -5.64
N TYR A 34 -6.56 22.66 -6.03
CA TYR A 34 -6.47 21.52 -6.97
C TYR A 34 -6.04 21.93 -8.38
N ALA A 35 -6.29 23.18 -8.80
CA ALA A 35 -5.83 23.69 -10.09
C ALA A 35 -4.28 23.76 -10.14
N LEU A 36 -3.66 24.29 -9.10
CA LEU A 36 -2.20 24.32 -8.98
C LEU A 36 -1.65 22.89 -8.81
N ALA A 37 -2.27 22.07 -7.98
CA ALA A 37 -1.87 20.67 -7.81
C ALA A 37 -1.82 19.94 -9.16
N LEU A 38 -2.87 20.04 -9.98
CA LEU A 38 -2.90 19.43 -11.32
C LEU A 38 -1.82 19.96 -12.24
N LYS A 39 -1.59 21.27 -12.22
CA LYS A 39 -0.57 21.92 -13.06
C LYS A 39 0.81 21.34 -12.77
N GLU A 40 1.17 21.20 -11.50
CA GLU A 40 2.49 20.73 -11.07
C GLU A 40 2.62 19.19 -11.17
N ILE A 41 1.59 18.43 -10.79
CA ILE A 41 1.64 16.97 -10.71
C ILE A 41 1.50 16.29 -12.07
N THR A 42 0.66 16.80 -12.98
CA THR A 42 0.38 16.12 -14.26
C THR A 42 1.63 15.90 -15.11
N PRO A 43 2.53 16.88 -15.33
CA PRO A 43 3.74 16.65 -16.11
C PRO A 43 4.67 15.61 -15.46
N LEU A 44 4.77 15.60 -14.13
CA LEU A 44 5.59 14.64 -13.39
C LEU A 44 5.02 13.20 -13.48
N ALA A 45 3.70 13.05 -13.34
CA ALA A 45 3.03 11.78 -13.52
C ALA A 45 3.20 11.24 -14.96
N LYS A 46 3.08 12.11 -15.97
CA LYS A 46 3.36 11.74 -17.37
C LYS A 46 4.82 11.36 -17.62
N ALA A 47 5.74 11.91 -16.85
CA ALA A 47 7.15 11.55 -16.87
C ALA A 47 7.48 10.27 -16.09
N GLY A 48 6.48 9.63 -15.45
CA GLY A 48 6.65 8.36 -14.75
C GLY A 48 7.08 8.49 -13.28
N ASN A 49 6.92 9.67 -12.67
CA ASN A 49 7.18 9.80 -11.24
C ASN A 49 6.07 9.11 -10.43
N ALA A 50 6.42 8.07 -9.67
CA ALA A 50 5.46 7.22 -8.95
C ALA A 50 4.63 7.97 -7.90
N ASP A 51 5.21 8.96 -7.22
CA ASP A 51 4.49 9.78 -6.24
C ASP A 51 3.47 10.69 -6.93
N ALA A 52 3.84 11.28 -8.06
CA ALA A 52 2.95 12.10 -8.87
C ALA A 52 1.83 11.27 -9.51
N GLU A 53 2.14 10.07 -10.00
CA GLU A 53 1.15 9.13 -10.53
C GLU A 53 0.12 8.75 -9.45
N HIS A 54 0.60 8.41 -8.24
CA HIS A 54 -0.28 8.10 -7.12
C HIS A 54 -1.16 9.30 -6.75
N LEU A 55 -0.60 10.51 -6.63
CA LEU A 55 -1.36 11.71 -6.30
C LEU A 55 -2.38 12.06 -7.38
N LEU A 56 -2.02 11.94 -8.66
CA LEU A 56 -2.95 12.14 -9.77
C LEU A 56 -4.08 11.09 -9.76
N GLY A 57 -3.76 9.84 -9.43
CA GLY A 57 -4.73 8.77 -9.20
C GLY A 57 -5.73 9.12 -8.09
N LEU A 58 -5.26 9.66 -6.96
CA LEU A 58 -6.13 10.15 -5.88
C LEU A 58 -7.05 11.29 -6.33
N MET A 59 -6.52 12.21 -7.16
CA MET A 59 -7.31 13.34 -7.68
C MET A 59 -8.48 12.85 -8.54
N TYR A 60 -8.25 11.87 -9.43
CA TYR A 60 -9.31 11.22 -10.20
C TYR A 60 -10.28 10.42 -9.33
N TYR A 61 -9.76 9.68 -8.33
CA TYR A 61 -10.59 8.88 -7.43
C TYR A 61 -11.57 9.73 -6.62
N MET A 62 -11.10 10.88 -6.13
CA MET A 62 -11.88 11.79 -5.29
C MET A 62 -12.65 12.85 -6.10
N GLY A 63 -12.38 13.01 -7.40
CA GLY A 63 -12.92 14.11 -8.20
C GLY A 63 -12.41 15.49 -7.78
N ARG A 64 -11.11 15.56 -7.38
CA ARG A 64 -10.49 16.81 -6.90
C ARG A 64 -9.73 17.50 -8.02
N GLY A 65 -10.26 18.62 -8.50
CA GLY A 65 -9.71 19.37 -9.63
C GLY A 65 -9.99 18.78 -11.00
N VAL A 66 -10.48 17.54 -11.05
CA VAL A 66 -10.94 16.80 -12.23
C VAL A 66 -12.28 16.12 -11.93
N PRO A 67 -13.12 15.83 -12.92
CA PRO A 67 -14.26 14.94 -12.73
C PRO A 67 -13.83 13.59 -12.19
N ARG A 68 -14.61 13.03 -11.25
CA ARG A 68 -14.31 11.71 -10.69
C ARG A 68 -14.34 10.64 -11.78
N ASP A 69 -13.26 9.89 -11.90
CA ASP A 69 -13.12 8.80 -12.86
C ASP A 69 -12.30 7.66 -12.25
N TYR A 70 -12.97 6.58 -11.87
CA TYR A 70 -12.32 5.43 -11.26
C TYR A 70 -11.40 4.67 -12.23
N LYS A 71 -11.67 4.70 -13.54
CA LYS A 71 -10.80 4.05 -14.54
C LYS A 71 -9.49 4.80 -14.70
N GLN A 72 -9.54 6.12 -14.75
CA GLN A 72 -8.34 6.96 -14.74
C GLN A 72 -7.58 6.80 -13.44
N ALA A 73 -8.28 6.80 -12.30
CA ALA A 73 -7.67 6.56 -10.99
C ALA A 73 -6.93 5.22 -10.94
N PHE A 74 -7.57 4.14 -11.41
CA PHE A 74 -6.93 2.82 -11.50
C PHE A 74 -5.68 2.87 -12.37
N SER A 75 -5.78 3.47 -13.56
CA SER A 75 -4.64 3.54 -14.49
C SER A 75 -3.43 4.22 -13.87
N TRP A 76 -3.63 5.36 -13.20
CA TRP A 76 -2.54 6.10 -12.56
C TRP A 76 -2.00 5.38 -11.33
N HIS A 77 -2.86 4.85 -10.45
CA HIS A 77 -2.41 4.05 -9.31
C HIS A 77 -1.68 2.79 -9.74
N TYR A 78 -2.13 2.12 -10.82
CA TYR A 78 -1.47 0.93 -11.33
C TYR A 78 -0.03 1.21 -11.78
N LYS A 79 0.21 2.32 -12.48
CA LYS A 79 1.55 2.76 -12.87
C LYS A 79 2.45 2.95 -11.66
N ALA A 80 1.98 3.67 -10.63
CA ALA A 80 2.73 3.86 -9.40
C ALA A 80 2.95 2.53 -8.64
N ALA A 81 1.96 1.65 -8.61
CA ALA A 81 2.02 0.37 -7.92
C ALA A 81 3.04 -0.60 -8.52
N VAL A 82 3.16 -0.65 -9.86
CA VAL A 82 4.17 -1.49 -10.53
C VAL A 82 5.59 -0.97 -10.35
N GLN A 83 5.76 0.31 -10.05
CA GLN A 83 7.03 0.91 -9.64
C GLN A 83 7.36 0.65 -8.16
N GLY A 84 6.48 -0.03 -7.41
CA GLY A 84 6.72 -0.38 -6.01
C GLY A 84 6.13 0.58 -4.98
N LYS A 85 5.38 1.63 -5.37
CA LYS A 85 4.75 2.56 -4.41
C LYS A 85 3.73 1.83 -3.53
N ALA A 86 4.02 1.68 -2.23
CA ALA A 86 3.20 0.89 -1.30
C ALA A 86 1.76 1.41 -1.16
N ASP A 87 1.58 2.74 -1.06
CA ASP A 87 0.25 3.35 -1.00
C ASP A 87 -0.59 3.01 -2.26
N ALA A 88 0.04 3.06 -3.44
CA ALA A 88 -0.63 2.74 -4.69
C ALA A 88 -0.95 1.24 -4.79
N GLN A 89 -0.06 0.36 -4.32
CA GLN A 89 -0.30 -1.08 -4.25
C GLN A 89 -1.48 -1.40 -3.35
N TYR A 90 -1.59 -0.75 -2.19
CA TYR A 90 -2.75 -0.88 -1.32
C TYR A 90 -4.05 -0.43 -2.02
N VAL A 91 -4.03 0.73 -2.70
CA VAL A 91 -5.21 1.22 -3.44
C VAL A 91 -5.62 0.26 -4.55
N ILE A 92 -4.67 -0.27 -5.34
CA ILE A 92 -4.96 -1.27 -6.38
C ILE A 92 -5.55 -2.54 -5.76
N GLY A 93 -5.01 -3.01 -4.64
CA GLY A 93 -5.60 -4.13 -3.88
C GLY A 93 -7.04 -3.87 -3.46
N ALA A 94 -7.32 -2.67 -2.94
CA ALA A 94 -8.68 -2.26 -2.55
C ALA A 94 -9.64 -2.17 -3.75
N MET A 95 -9.18 -1.69 -4.90
CA MET A 95 -9.99 -1.61 -6.12
C MET A 95 -10.34 -3.02 -6.65
N TYR A 96 -9.43 -3.98 -6.63
CA TYR A 96 -9.74 -5.38 -6.96
C TYR A 96 -10.64 -6.03 -5.90
N TYR A 97 -10.45 -5.71 -4.62
CA TYR A 97 -11.30 -6.26 -3.56
C TYR A 97 -12.75 -5.79 -3.65
N THR A 98 -12.97 -4.53 -4.00
CA THR A 98 -14.31 -3.93 -4.09
C THR A 98 -14.95 -4.03 -5.48
N GLY A 99 -14.18 -4.29 -6.54
CA GLY A 99 -14.66 -4.24 -7.92
C GLY A 99 -14.82 -2.81 -8.46
N ASN A 100 -14.14 -1.82 -7.87
CA ASN A 100 -14.18 -0.43 -8.33
C ASN A 100 -13.23 -0.23 -9.52
N ALA A 101 -13.75 0.18 -10.66
CA ALA A 101 -13.07 0.37 -11.93
C ALA A 101 -12.66 -0.92 -12.68
N VAL A 102 -12.50 -2.02 -12.00
CA VAL A 102 -12.11 -3.33 -12.51
C VAL A 102 -13.05 -4.40 -11.97
N PRO A 103 -13.22 -5.55 -12.64
CA PRO A 103 -13.94 -6.68 -12.07
C PRO A 103 -13.34 -7.09 -10.71
N GLN A 104 -14.20 -7.43 -9.77
CA GLN A 104 -13.76 -7.89 -8.45
C GLN A 104 -12.91 -9.15 -8.58
N ASP A 105 -11.72 -9.12 -7.97
CA ASP A 105 -10.82 -10.27 -7.89
C ASP A 105 -10.09 -10.27 -6.54
N GLN A 106 -10.60 -11.08 -5.63
CA GLN A 106 -10.03 -11.19 -4.28
C GLN A 106 -8.62 -11.79 -4.27
N LYS A 107 -8.27 -12.65 -5.24
CA LYS A 107 -6.92 -13.24 -5.33
C LYS A 107 -5.91 -12.18 -5.75
N LEU A 108 -6.24 -11.36 -6.74
CA LEU A 108 -5.41 -10.22 -7.12
C LEU A 108 -5.33 -9.18 -5.98
N ALA A 109 -6.42 -8.94 -5.27
CA ALA A 109 -6.39 -8.06 -4.10
C ALA A 109 -5.39 -8.53 -3.03
N VAL A 110 -5.39 -9.84 -2.69
CA VAL A 110 -4.40 -10.43 -1.76
C VAL A 110 -2.97 -10.19 -2.24
N GLN A 111 -2.70 -10.40 -3.52
CA GLN A 111 -1.34 -10.21 -4.07
C GLN A 111 -0.86 -8.76 -3.93
N TRP A 112 -1.73 -7.79 -4.23
CA TRP A 112 -1.39 -6.38 -4.12
C TRP A 112 -1.28 -5.92 -2.67
N PHE A 113 -2.19 -6.35 -1.78
CA PHE A 113 -2.08 -6.08 -0.35
C PHE A 113 -0.81 -6.68 0.24
N ARG A 114 -0.41 -7.90 -0.18
CA ARG A 114 0.84 -8.52 0.27
C ARG A 114 2.06 -7.68 -0.11
N LYS A 115 2.14 -7.22 -1.37
CA LYS A 115 3.23 -6.35 -1.82
C LYS A 115 3.35 -5.07 -0.99
N ALA A 116 2.24 -4.42 -0.66
CA ALA A 116 2.23 -3.23 0.18
C ALA A 116 2.56 -3.57 1.65
N ALA A 117 2.00 -4.65 2.18
CA ALA A 117 2.22 -5.09 3.56
C ALA A 117 3.67 -5.49 3.83
N GLU A 118 4.34 -6.12 2.86
CA GLU A 118 5.77 -6.45 2.91
C GLU A 118 6.68 -5.22 2.91
N GLN A 119 6.18 -4.08 2.48
CA GLN A 119 6.86 -2.79 2.66
C GLN A 119 6.53 -2.09 3.99
N GLY A 120 5.68 -2.70 4.82
CA GLY A 120 5.27 -2.15 6.11
C GLY A 120 4.02 -1.27 6.06
N HIS A 121 3.27 -1.23 4.95
CA HIS A 121 2.06 -0.40 4.82
C HIS A 121 0.97 -0.88 5.82
N PRO A 122 0.56 -0.05 6.81
CA PRO A 122 -0.27 -0.51 7.92
C PRO A 122 -1.68 -0.93 7.51
N ASP A 123 -2.32 -0.19 6.58
CA ASP A 123 -3.66 -0.55 6.10
C ASP A 123 -3.63 -1.87 5.31
N ALA A 124 -2.55 -2.14 4.56
CA ALA A 124 -2.39 -3.39 3.83
C ALA A 124 -2.14 -4.58 4.77
N GLN A 125 -1.33 -4.39 5.82
CA GLN A 125 -1.14 -5.39 6.87
C GLN A 125 -2.46 -5.72 7.56
N HIS A 126 -3.25 -4.70 7.92
CA HIS A 126 -4.57 -4.90 8.50
C HIS A 126 -5.54 -5.60 7.53
N ALA A 127 -5.56 -5.21 6.25
CA ALA A 127 -6.40 -5.87 5.25
C ALA A 127 -6.07 -7.35 5.10
N LEU A 128 -4.78 -7.72 5.03
CA LEU A 128 -4.35 -9.11 5.00
C LEU A 128 -4.70 -9.87 6.29
N ALA A 129 -4.58 -9.22 7.46
CA ALA A 129 -4.98 -9.83 8.73
C ALA A 129 -6.45 -10.26 8.72
N LEU A 130 -7.33 -9.41 8.17
CA LEU A 130 -8.74 -9.75 8.00
C LEU A 130 -8.93 -10.93 7.03
N MET A 131 -8.17 -10.97 5.94
CA MET A 131 -8.25 -12.04 4.94
C MET A 131 -7.84 -13.40 5.52
N TYR A 132 -6.77 -13.45 6.33
CA TYR A 132 -6.37 -14.67 7.05
C TYR A 132 -7.39 -15.06 8.13
N ARG A 133 -7.96 -14.09 8.85
CA ARG A 133 -8.96 -14.33 9.87
C ARG A 133 -10.25 -14.94 9.30
N TYR A 134 -10.73 -14.43 8.18
CA TYR A 134 -12.04 -14.76 7.61
C TYR A 134 -11.99 -15.68 6.39
N HIS A 135 -10.85 -16.32 6.12
CA HIS A 135 -10.72 -17.30 5.04
C HIS A 135 -11.07 -16.71 3.64
N VAL A 136 -10.67 -15.47 3.39
CA VAL A 136 -11.00 -14.77 2.14
C VAL A 136 -10.10 -15.24 1.00
N ALA A 137 -10.62 -15.27 -0.22
CA ALA A 137 -9.89 -15.61 -1.45
C ALA A 137 -9.32 -17.06 -1.48
N GLY A 138 -9.86 -17.97 -0.65
CA GLY A 138 -9.36 -19.32 -0.53
C GLY A 138 -8.05 -19.44 0.27
N MET A 139 -7.67 -18.38 0.99
CA MET A 139 -6.55 -18.44 1.94
C MET A 139 -6.95 -19.33 3.14
N PRO A 140 -6.03 -20.15 3.68
CA PRO A 140 -6.32 -20.86 4.91
C PRO A 140 -6.59 -19.89 6.05
N GLN A 141 -7.52 -20.21 6.93
CA GLN A 141 -7.67 -19.46 8.18
C GLN A 141 -6.41 -19.65 9.02
N ASP A 142 -5.76 -18.54 9.39
CA ASP A 142 -4.56 -18.57 10.22
C ASP A 142 -4.58 -17.39 11.19
N LEU A 143 -4.99 -17.67 12.43
CA LEU A 143 -5.11 -16.65 13.48
C LEU A 143 -3.74 -16.14 13.94
N VAL A 144 -2.68 -16.96 13.84
CA VAL A 144 -1.32 -16.59 14.21
C VAL A 144 -0.81 -15.52 13.25
N ILE A 145 -0.94 -15.75 11.94
CA ILE A 145 -0.57 -14.75 10.93
C ILE A 145 -1.47 -13.51 11.04
N ALA A 146 -2.77 -13.68 11.24
CA ALA A 146 -3.69 -12.56 11.41
C ALA A 146 -3.29 -11.67 12.60
N TYR A 147 -2.93 -12.29 13.75
CA TYR A 147 -2.46 -11.57 14.93
C TYR A 147 -1.11 -10.89 14.69
N MET A 148 -0.14 -11.59 14.07
CA MET A 148 1.15 -11.02 13.68
C MET A 148 0.96 -9.74 12.84
N LEU A 149 0.14 -9.81 11.80
CA LEU A 149 -0.13 -8.68 10.90
C LEU A 149 -0.83 -7.51 11.63
N CYS A 150 -1.77 -7.83 12.55
CA CYS A 150 -2.37 -6.81 13.41
C CYS A 150 -1.33 -6.15 14.34
N ASN A 151 -0.37 -6.91 14.87
CA ASN A 151 0.73 -6.35 15.66
C ASN A 151 1.57 -5.37 14.85
N LEU A 152 1.95 -5.73 13.62
CA LEU A 152 2.74 -4.86 12.73
C LEU A 152 1.97 -3.59 12.37
N ALA A 153 0.70 -3.70 12.01
CA ALA A 153 -0.14 -2.54 11.69
C ALA A 153 -0.34 -1.64 12.93
N ALA A 154 -0.59 -2.23 14.10
CA ALA A 154 -0.78 -1.50 15.36
C ALA A 154 0.48 -0.75 15.79
N ALA A 155 1.68 -1.32 15.60
CA ALA A 155 2.97 -0.67 15.85
C ALA A 155 3.15 0.60 15.01
N ASN A 156 2.52 0.66 13.82
CA ASN A 156 2.47 1.83 12.96
C ASN A 156 1.21 2.71 13.18
N GLY A 157 0.52 2.55 14.32
CA GLY A 157 -0.58 3.40 14.73
C GLY A 157 -1.94 3.08 14.09
N HIS A 158 -2.09 1.95 13.39
CA HIS A 158 -3.37 1.57 12.79
C HIS A 158 -4.41 1.19 13.84
N ARG A 159 -5.35 2.08 14.11
CA ARG A 159 -6.32 1.96 15.22
C ARG A 159 -7.15 0.67 15.18
N ASN A 160 -7.74 0.35 14.02
CA ASN A 160 -8.58 -0.85 13.89
C ASN A 160 -7.79 -2.15 14.10
N ALA A 161 -6.48 -2.18 13.79
CA ALA A 161 -5.64 -3.33 14.05
C ALA A 161 -5.45 -3.60 15.55
N ILE A 162 -5.42 -2.55 16.38
CA ILE A 162 -5.37 -2.68 17.84
C ILE A 162 -6.62 -3.42 18.35
N GLU A 163 -7.80 -3.00 17.89
CA GLU A 163 -9.08 -3.60 18.26
C GLU A 163 -9.20 -5.05 17.76
N GLN A 164 -8.78 -5.28 16.51
CA GLN A 164 -8.77 -6.63 15.92
C GLN A 164 -7.85 -7.57 16.68
N ARG A 165 -6.66 -7.13 17.07
CA ARG A 165 -5.71 -7.90 17.87
C ARG A 165 -6.34 -8.33 19.20
N ALA A 166 -7.02 -7.43 19.91
CA ALA A 166 -7.72 -7.73 21.17
C ALA A 166 -8.84 -8.76 20.98
N SER A 167 -9.51 -8.75 19.83
CA SER A 167 -10.52 -9.74 19.48
C SER A 167 -9.93 -11.11 19.13
N LEU A 168 -8.75 -11.16 18.48
CA LEU A 168 -8.06 -12.41 18.12
C LEU A 168 -7.59 -13.16 19.36
N VAL A 169 -7.05 -12.48 20.37
CA VAL A 169 -6.61 -13.11 21.65
C VAL A 169 -7.67 -13.99 22.27
N LYS A 170 -8.95 -13.64 22.14
CA LYS A 170 -10.07 -14.44 22.71
C LYS A 170 -10.28 -15.79 22.02
N GLN A 171 -9.65 -16.01 20.87
CA GLN A 171 -9.80 -17.20 20.02
C GLN A 171 -8.51 -17.98 19.88
N MET A 172 -7.43 -17.55 20.52
CA MET A 172 -6.08 -18.11 20.38
C MET A 172 -5.60 -18.72 21.70
N THR A 173 -4.76 -19.74 21.62
CA THR A 173 -4.02 -20.25 22.77
C THR A 173 -2.84 -19.31 23.10
N GLN A 174 -2.30 -19.43 24.31
CA GLN A 174 -1.13 -18.64 24.70
C GLN A 174 0.08 -18.93 23.78
N GLU A 175 0.29 -20.19 23.41
CA GLU A 175 1.33 -20.61 22.48
C GLU A 175 1.22 -19.93 21.11
N GLN A 176 0.01 -19.88 20.53
CA GLN A 176 -0.25 -19.17 19.28
C GLN A 176 0.03 -17.67 19.40
N ILE A 177 -0.32 -17.05 20.52
CA ILE A 177 -0.05 -15.63 20.78
C ILE A 177 1.45 -15.39 20.86
N ASP A 178 2.19 -16.23 21.57
CA ASP A 178 3.63 -16.13 21.75
C ASP A 178 4.36 -16.30 20.40
N GLU A 179 3.94 -17.27 19.58
CA GLU A 179 4.43 -17.45 18.21
C GLU A 179 4.20 -16.20 17.37
N ALA A 180 2.97 -15.70 17.32
CA ALA A 180 2.63 -14.51 16.52
C ALA A 180 3.43 -13.26 16.96
N GLN A 181 3.65 -13.10 18.27
CA GLN A 181 4.48 -12.03 18.81
C GLN A 181 5.96 -12.19 18.44
N ALA A 182 6.49 -13.41 18.47
CA ALA A 182 7.85 -13.68 18.03
C ALA A 182 8.02 -13.39 16.53
N MET A 183 7.05 -13.83 15.70
CA MET A 183 7.06 -13.54 14.25
C MET A 183 7.04 -12.04 13.98
N SER A 184 6.19 -11.27 14.67
CA SER A 184 6.11 -9.82 14.47
C SER A 184 7.36 -9.07 14.95
N ARG A 185 8.03 -9.52 16.03
CA ARG A 185 9.31 -8.93 16.48
C ARG A 185 10.45 -9.18 15.50
N ASN A 186 10.47 -10.32 14.85
CA ASN A 186 11.55 -10.73 13.96
C ASN A 186 11.37 -10.21 12.52
N TRP A 187 10.15 -9.86 12.13
CA TRP A 187 9.87 -9.38 10.79
C TRP A 187 10.37 -7.93 10.60
N LYS A 188 10.83 -7.64 9.38
CA LYS A 188 11.28 -6.29 8.98
C LYS A 188 10.66 -5.90 7.64
N PRO A 189 10.32 -4.62 7.42
CA PRO A 189 9.90 -4.13 6.12
C PRO A 189 10.90 -4.50 5.03
N GLY A 190 10.39 -4.90 3.87
CA GLY A 190 11.18 -5.40 2.74
C GLY A 190 11.45 -6.89 2.77
N THR A 191 11.01 -7.61 3.81
CA THR A 191 11.09 -9.08 3.85
C THR A 191 9.75 -9.72 3.53
N PRO A 192 9.73 -10.92 2.91
CA PRO A 192 8.49 -11.64 2.63
C PRO A 192 7.69 -11.91 3.91
N LEU A 193 6.38 -11.77 3.82
CA LEU A 193 5.47 -12.19 4.88
C LEU A 193 5.29 -13.72 4.84
N PRO A 194 5.12 -14.38 5.98
CA PRO A 194 4.83 -15.81 6.03
C PRO A 194 3.50 -16.12 5.34
N THR A 195 3.36 -17.35 4.86
CA THR A 195 2.13 -17.86 4.23
C THR A 195 1.40 -18.87 5.09
N SER A 196 2.06 -19.39 6.14
CA SER A 196 1.51 -20.31 7.15
C SER A 196 2.23 -20.12 8.48
N SER A 197 1.54 -20.43 9.59
CA SER A 197 2.14 -20.55 10.92
C SER A 197 2.62 -21.98 11.18
N HIS A 198 3.53 -22.16 12.17
CA HIS A 198 4.02 -23.47 12.57
C HIS A 198 2.96 -24.28 13.33
N THR A 199 2.04 -23.60 14.03
CA THR A 199 0.97 -24.21 14.83
C THR A 199 -0.28 -24.56 14.02
N GLY A 200 -0.37 -24.19 12.74
CA GLY A 200 -1.50 -24.48 11.85
C GLY A 200 -1.52 -25.90 11.25
N GLY A 201 -0.58 -26.78 11.63
CA GLY A 201 -0.40 -28.12 11.07
C GLY A 201 -0.78 -29.29 11.99
N GLY A 202 -1.53 -29.07 13.06
CA GLY A 202 -1.90 -30.09 14.02
C GLY A 202 -3.40 -30.31 14.18
N GLY A 203 -4.06 -30.79 13.14
CA GLY A 203 -5.48 -31.17 13.15
C GLY A 203 -5.73 -32.33 12.19
N SER A 204 -5.28 -33.53 12.58
CA SER A 204 -5.75 -34.78 11.99
C SER A 204 -6.96 -35.29 12.76
#